data_8b0fb0686aa948bac5c2cff2d83edefe
#
_entry.id   8b0fb0686aa948bac5c2cff2d83edefe
#
_cell.length_a   1.000
_cell.length_b   1.000
_cell.length_c   1.000
_cell.angle_alpha   90.00
_cell.angle_beta   90.00
_cell.angle_gamma   90.00
#
_symmetry.space_group_name_H-M   'P 1'
#
loop_
_entity.id
_entity.type
_entity.pdbx_description
1 polymer ?
#
loop_
_entity_poly.entity_id
_entity_poly.type
_entity_poly.pdbx_seq_one_letter_code
_entity_poly.pdbx_strand_id
1 'polypeptide(L)'
;MSSVGKFYFKPAEGEHIETTVKIEPEKAAAVCGTVLDKTGAAVPDALVLLFRSGQDKKLIDRQFTDEEGQFSFGPIEGNVLYLIKVYKNSMKIRELEIIAE
;
A
#
# COMPACT_ATOMS: atom_id res chain seq x y z
N MET A 1 -15.10 -15.38 9.02
CA MET A 1 -14.31 -14.63 9.99
C MET A 1 -13.21 -13.87 9.29
N SER A 2 -13.03 -12.62 9.61
CA SER A 2 -12.00 -11.79 9.01
C SER A 2 -10.97 -11.39 10.05
N SER A 3 -9.74 -11.13 9.61
CA SER A 3 -8.71 -10.61 10.47
C SER A 3 -8.10 -9.36 9.86
N VAL A 4 -7.57 -8.50 10.71
CA VAL A 4 -6.99 -7.23 10.30
C VAL A 4 -5.60 -7.09 10.93
N GLY A 5 -4.61 -6.80 10.09
CA GLY A 5 -3.27 -6.48 10.56
C GLY A 5 -2.91 -5.06 10.15
N LYS A 6 -2.11 -4.39 10.96
CA LYS A 6 -1.57 -3.07 10.65
C LYS A 6 -0.06 -3.13 10.59
N PHE A 7 0.49 -2.43 9.61
CA PHE A 7 1.92 -2.36 9.41
C PHE A 7 2.35 -0.90 9.33
N TYR A 8 3.40 -0.56 10.06
CA TYR A 8 3.94 0.78 10.09
C TYR A 8 5.36 0.77 9.57
N PHE A 9 5.67 1.67 8.67
CA PHE A 9 6.99 1.76 8.06
C PHE A 9 7.53 3.17 8.22
N LYS A 10 8.82 3.27 8.53
CA LYS A 10 9.51 4.55 8.58
C LYS A 10 10.33 4.68 7.30
N PRO A 11 9.89 5.47 6.34
CA PRO A 11 10.66 5.70 5.13
C PRO A 11 11.95 6.46 5.43
N ALA A 12 12.93 6.32 4.54
CA ALA A 12 14.25 6.90 4.74
C ALA A 12 14.25 8.41 4.88
N GLU A 13 13.30 9.12 4.35
CA GLU A 13 13.26 10.59 4.36
C GLU A 13 12.18 11.15 5.28
N GLY A 14 11.87 10.44 6.35
CA GLY A 14 10.92 10.91 7.35
C GLY A 14 9.46 10.78 6.95
N GLU A 15 9.19 10.10 5.87
CA GLU A 15 7.83 9.70 5.53
C GLU A 15 7.51 8.38 6.19
N HIS A 16 6.24 8.10 6.38
CA HIS A 16 5.86 6.76 6.78
C HIS A 16 4.56 6.35 6.10
N ILE A 17 4.36 5.04 6.01
CA ILE A 17 3.17 4.46 5.43
C ILE A 17 2.53 3.59 6.49
N GLU A 18 1.27 3.87 6.77
CA GLU A 18 0.45 3.00 7.59
C GLU A 18 -0.42 2.17 6.65
N THR A 19 -0.32 0.87 6.75
CA THR A 19 -1.06 -0.04 5.89
C THR A 19 -1.87 -1.01 6.75
N THR A 20 -3.15 -1.14 6.42
CA THR A 20 -4.03 -2.11 7.06
C THR A 20 -4.35 -3.20 6.05
N VAL A 21 -4.09 -4.44 6.45
CA VAL A 21 -4.45 -5.61 5.65
C VAL A 21 -5.70 -6.22 6.25
N LYS A 22 -6.72 -6.37 5.42
CA LYS A 22 -7.99 -6.95 5.83
C LYS A 22 -8.22 -8.24 5.04
N ILE A 23 -8.44 -9.33 5.77
CA ILE A 23 -8.57 -10.67 5.19
C ILE A 23 -10.01 -11.12 5.35
N GLU A 24 -10.59 -11.57 4.25
CA GLU A 24 -11.94 -12.12 4.24
C GLU A 24 -11.88 -13.65 4.20
N PRO A 25 -12.88 -14.34 4.77
CA PRO A 25 -12.89 -15.82 4.80
C PRO A 25 -12.92 -16.46 3.42
N GLU A 26 -13.40 -15.75 2.42
CA GLU A 26 -13.59 -16.27 1.07
C GLU A 26 -12.39 -16.01 0.18
N LYS A 27 -11.21 -15.87 0.76
CA LYS A 27 -9.93 -15.74 0.05
C LYS A 27 -9.72 -14.39 -0.62
N ALA A 28 -10.64 -13.46 -0.49
CA ALA A 28 -10.42 -12.10 -0.95
C ALA A 28 -9.72 -11.31 0.14
N ALA A 29 -8.79 -10.48 -0.23
CA ALA A 29 -8.09 -9.60 0.67
C ALA A 29 -8.16 -8.17 0.15
N ALA A 30 -7.90 -7.22 1.02
CA ALA A 30 -7.76 -5.83 0.64
C ALA A 30 -6.55 -5.23 1.35
N VAL A 31 -5.89 -4.32 0.68
CA VAL A 31 -4.79 -3.55 1.26
C VAL A 31 -5.20 -2.09 1.25
N CYS A 32 -5.26 -1.49 2.44
CA CYS A 32 -5.57 -0.09 2.59
C CYS A 32 -4.41 0.59 3.30
N GLY A 33 -4.09 1.79 2.90
CA GLY A 33 -2.99 2.50 3.52
C GLY A 33 -3.14 4.00 3.46
N THR A 34 -2.27 4.67 4.18
CA THR A 34 -2.18 6.13 4.21
C THR A 34 -0.73 6.52 4.01
N VAL A 35 -0.49 7.46 3.13
CA VAL A 35 0.84 8.02 2.90
C VAL A 35 0.93 9.34 3.65
N LEU A 36 1.86 9.42 4.58
CA LEU A 36 2.09 10.60 5.40
C LEU A 36 3.54 11.07 5.22
N ASP A 37 3.75 12.37 5.28
CA ASP A 37 5.10 12.92 5.31
C ASP A 37 5.66 12.90 6.74
N LYS A 38 6.88 13.39 6.91
CA LYS A 38 7.54 13.36 8.21
C LYS A 38 6.86 14.21 9.28
N THR A 39 6.01 15.15 8.88
CA THR A 39 5.24 15.96 9.84
C THR A 39 3.92 15.32 10.23
N GLY A 40 3.59 14.18 9.63
CA GLY A 40 2.30 13.52 9.83
C GLY A 40 1.21 14.03 8.91
N ALA A 41 1.55 14.89 7.96
CA ALA A 41 0.57 15.42 7.03
C ALA A 41 0.33 14.44 5.89
N ALA A 42 -0.91 14.39 5.44
CA ALA A 42 -1.29 13.55 4.31
C ALA A 42 -0.57 13.96 3.03
N VAL A 43 -0.21 12.97 2.22
CA VAL A 43 0.40 13.20 0.90
C VAL A 43 -0.66 12.87 -0.16
N PRO A 44 -1.39 13.88 -0.68
CA PRO A 44 -2.38 13.65 -1.72
C PRO A 44 -1.72 13.48 -3.09
N ASP A 45 -2.44 12.87 -4.00
CA ASP A 45 -2.01 12.66 -5.39
C ASP A 45 -0.68 11.92 -5.51
N ALA A 46 -0.34 11.08 -4.55
CA ALA A 46 0.76 10.15 -4.68
C ALA A 46 0.30 8.94 -5.50
N LEU A 47 1.12 8.51 -6.41
CA LEU A 47 0.83 7.33 -7.23
C LEU A 47 1.27 6.08 -6.47
N VAL A 48 0.34 5.18 -6.23
CA VAL A 48 0.59 3.92 -5.55
C VAL A 48 0.40 2.79 -6.56
N LEU A 49 1.44 1.98 -6.72
CA LEU A 49 1.45 0.86 -7.65
C LEU A 49 1.49 -0.45 -6.87
N LEU A 50 0.67 -1.40 -7.28
CA LEU A 50 0.60 -2.72 -6.67
C LEU A 50 1.12 -3.77 -7.63
N PHE A 51 2.09 -4.54 -7.16
CA PHE A 51 2.67 -5.66 -7.91
C PHE A 51 2.66 -6.90 -7.03
N ARG A 52 2.73 -8.07 -7.66
CA ARG A 52 3.09 -9.27 -6.94
C ARG A 52 4.60 -9.27 -6.72
N SER A 53 5.06 -9.55 -5.51
CA SER A 53 6.49 -9.54 -5.21
C SER A 53 7.25 -10.50 -6.14
N GLY A 54 8.39 -10.05 -6.66
CA GLY A 54 9.16 -10.80 -7.64
C GLY A 54 8.66 -10.67 -9.07
N GLN A 55 7.55 -9.98 -9.28
CA GLN A 55 6.94 -9.78 -10.60
C GLN A 55 6.62 -8.31 -10.84
N ASP A 56 7.59 -7.45 -10.56
CA ASP A 56 7.40 -6.01 -10.61
C ASP A 56 7.33 -5.42 -12.03
N LYS A 57 7.35 -6.28 -13.05
CA LYS A 57 7.02 -5.89 -14.42
C LYS A 57 5.55 -6.08 -14.75
N LYS A 58 4.79 -6.67 -13.82
CA LYS A 58 3.36 -6.94 -14.00
C LYS A 58 2.56 -6.14 -12.99
N LEU A 59 2.13 -4.98 -13.40
CA LEU A 59 1.27 -4.14 -12.57
C LEU A 59 -0.07 -4.82 -12.35
N ILE A 60 -0.46 -4.99 -11.10
CA ILE A 60 -1.78 -5.53 -10.75
C ILE A 60 -2.81 -4.42 -10.73
N ASP A 61 -2.48 -3.32 -10.08
CA ASP A 61 -3.39 -2.20 -9.95
C ASP A 61 -2.60 -0.94 -9.60
N ARG A 62 -3.23 0.20 -9.75
CA ARG A 62 -2.65 1.48 -9.38
C ARG A 62 -3.74 2.40 -8.86
N GLN A 63 -3.36 3.30 -7.98
CA GLN A 63 -4.27 4.29 -7.44
C GLN A 63 -3.50 5.53 -7.04
N PHE A 64 -4.14 6.69 -7.18
CA PHE A 64 -3.63 7.91 -6.57
C PHE A 64 -4.23 8.05 -5.18
N THR A 65 -3.44 8.54 -4.24
CA THR A 65 -3.97 8.85 -2.91
C THR A 65 -4.97 10.00 -3.00
N ASP A 66 -5.95 9.97 -2.13
CA ASP A 66 -6.94 11.03 -2.03
C ASP A 66 -6.40 12.22 -1.22
N GLU A 67 -7.27 13.18 -0.90
CA GLU A 67 -6.87 14.38 -0.15
C GLU A 67 -6.36 14.05 1.26
N GLU A 68 -6.73 12.88 1.78
CA GLU A 68 -6.30 12.41 3.09
C GLU A 68 -5.10 11.46 3.00
N GLY A 69 -4.51 11.33 1.81
CA GLY A 69 -3.38 10.46 1.58
C GLY A 69 -3.72 8.98 1.54
N GLN A 70 -4.99 8.63 1.43
CA GLN A 70 -5.45 7.26 1.51
C GLN A 70 -5.49 6.58 0.16
N PHE A 71 -5.19 5.28 0.17
CA PHE A 71 -5.33 4.41 -1.00
C PHE A 71 -5.88 3.06 -0.56
N SER A 72 -6.46 2.31 -1.50
CA SER A 72 -6.92 0.96 -1.22
C SER A 72 -6.92 0.13 -2.50
N PHE A 73 -6.57 -1.15 -2.34
CA PHE A 73 -6.62 -2.13 -3.41
C PHE A 73 -7.45 -3.31 -2.94
N GLY A 74 -8.35 -3.78 -3.78
CA GLY A 74 -9.14 -4.95 -3.49
C GLY A 74 -10.38 -5.06 -4.36
N PRO A 75 -10.93 -6.28 -4.48
CA PRO A 75 -10.40 -7.48 -3.84
C PRO A 75 -9.13 -7.98 -4.55
N ILE A 76 -8.21 -8.53 -3.78
CA ILE A 76 -6.99 -9.14 -4.29
C ILE A 76 -6.83 -10.53 -3.65
N GLU A 77 -5.93 -11.34 -4.20
CA GLU A 77 -5.70 -12.67 -3.70
C GLU A 77 -5.01 -12.64 -2.33
N GLY A 78 -5.54 -13.41 -1.37
CA GLY A 78 -4.93 -13.53 -0.05
C GLY A 78 -3.73 -14.46 -0.05
N ASN A 79 -2.96 -14.42 1.03
CA ASN A 79 -1.75 -15.25 1.22
C ASN A 79 -0.70 -15.08 0.14
N VAL A 80 -0.62 -13.89 -0.42
CA VAL A 80 0.34 -13.54 -1.46
C VAL A 80 1.18 -12.39 -0.97
N LEU A 81 2.46 -12.43 -1.26
CA LEU A 81 3.36 -11.33 -0.97
C LEU A 81 3.26 -10.31 -2.12
N TYR A 82 2.90 -9.10 -1.79
CA TYR A 82 2.78 -8.00 -2.74
C TYR A 82 3.88 -6.98 -2.53
N LEU A 83 4.19 -6.28 -3.61
CA LEU A 83 5.14 -5.16 -3.60
C LEU A 83 4.34 -3.89 -3.88
N ILE A 84 4.50 -2.90 -3.02
CA ILE A 84 3.87 -1.59 -3.19
C ILE A 84 4.97 -0.57 -3.43
N LYS A 85 4.81 0.21 -4.49
CA LYS A 85 5.71 1.32 -4.80
C LYS A 85 4.91 2.61 -4.77
N VAL A 86 5.44 3.61 -4.09
CA VAL A 86 4.78 4.91 -3.95
C VAL A 86 5.64 5.98 -4.60
N TYR A 87 5.03 6.78 -5.47
CA TYR A 87 5.69 7.85 -6.20
C TYR A 87 4.98 9.17 -5.93
N LYS A 88 5.76 10.22 -5.85
CA LYS A 88 5.24 11.59 -5.79
C LYS A 88 6.05 12.45 -6.74
N ASN A 89 5.36 13.18 -7.62
CA ASN A 89 6.01 14.01 -8.64
C ASN A 89 7.02 13.24 -9.47
N SER A 90 6.65 12.03 -9.88
CA SER A 90 7.47 11.11 -10.68
C SER A 90 8.73 10.60 -9.98
N MET A 91 8.86 10.82 -8.68
CA MET A 91 9.97 10.27 -7.89
C MET A 91 9.45 9.19 -6.97
N LYS A 92 10.13 8.03 -6.97
CA LYS A 92 9.79 6.96 -6.05
C LYS A 92 10.18 7.40 -4.63
N ILE A 93 9.19 7.46 -3.75
CA ILE A 93 9.41 7.87 -2.36
C ILE A 93 9.38 6.70 -1.39
N ARG A 94 8.79 5.57 -1.79
CA ARG A 94 8.72 4.40 -0.93
C ARG A 94 8.51 3.12 -1.74
N GLU A 95 9.10 2.04 -1.24
CA GLU A 95 8.84 0.69 -1.73
C GLU A 95 8.78 -0.23 -0.53
N LEU A 96 7.77 -1.11 -0.50
CA LEU A 96 7.62 -2.05 0.60
C LEU A 96 6.95 -3.33 0.13
N GLU A 97 7.22 -4.42 0.83
CA GLU A 97 6.53 -5.68 0.60
C GLU A 97 5.55 -5.93 1.72
N ILE A 98 4.41 -6.53 1.39
CA ILE A 98 3.35 -6.80 2.32
C ILE A 98 2.64 -8.09 1.94
N ILE A 99 2.28 -8.87 2.94
CA ILE A 99 1.49 -10.09 2.74
C ILE A 99 0.04 -9.78 3.05
N ALA A 100 -0.82 -10.03 2.08
CA ALA A 100 -2.27 -9.93 2.25
C ALA A 100 -2.78 -11.29 2.70
N GLU A 101 -2.70 -11.54 3.97
CA GLU A 101 -3.09 -12.83 4.56
C GLU A 101 -4.59 -13.01 4.69
#